data_78159597682be9687c2ae777aa33fb28
#
_entry.id   78159597682be9687c2ae777aa33fb28
#
_cell.length_a   1.000
_cell.length_b   1.000
_cell.length_c   1.000
_cell.angle_alpha   90.00
_cell.angle_beta   90.00
_cell.angle_gamma   90.00
#
_symmetry.space_group_name_H-M   'P 1'
#
loop_
_entity.id
_entity.type
_entity.pdbx_description
1 polymer ?
#
loop_
_entity_poly.entity_id
_entity_poly.type
_entity_poly.pdbx_seq_one_letter_code
_entity_poly.pdbx_strand_id
1 'polypeptide(L)'
;NVDQLGIVLERVLERSRNAGASSAFATPLRLPWEVKPLFQQWLAQHFPQRAVRVMARVRNMRGGRDNDPRFGHRMTGQGVWGELMRQRFAQATRRLGLRTERLDLDITQFRRPAAAEPAAASGQASLF
;
A
#
# COMPACT_ATOMS: atom_id res chain seq x y z
N ASN A 1 16.85 -10.46 -6.77
CA ASN A 1 16.46 -11.05 -8.04
C ASN A 1 15.02 -10.66 -8.37
N VAL A 2 14.76 -10.33 -9.63
CA VAL A 2 13.43 -9.92 -10.12
C VAL A 2 12.41 -11.02 -9.83
N ASP A 3 12.84 -12.26 -10.00
CA ASP A 3 12.03 -13.45 -9.82
C ASP A 3 11.56 -13.65 -8.38
N GLN A 4 12.40 -13.33 -7.39
CA GLN A 4 12.03 -13.48 -5.98
C GLN A 4 10.89 -12.54 -5.56
N LEU A 5 10.86 -11.31 -6.06
CA LEU A 5 9.79 -10.37 -5.71
C LEU A 5 8.44 -10.81 -6.29
N GLY A 6 8.47 -11.32 -7.53
CA GLY A 6 7.27 -11.91 -8.16
C GLY A 6 6.76 -13.11 -7.39
N ILE A 7 7.64 -14.02 -7.02
CA ILE A 7 7.28 -15.22 -6.24
C ILE A 7 6.66 -14.87 -4.89
N VAL A 8 7.19 -13.87 -4.19
CA VAL A 8 6.62 -13.44 -2.90
C VAL A 8 5.24 -12.83 -3.08
N LEU A 9 5.07 -11.95 -4.07
CA LEU A 9 3.77 -11.34 -4.39
C LEU A 9 2.72 -12.41 -4.70
N GLU A 10 3.06 -13.35 -5.55
CA GLU A 10 2.14 -14.43 -5.95
C GLU A 10 1.77 -15.32 -4.76
N ARG A 11 2.74 -15.70 -3.93
CA ARG A 11 2.48 -16.49 -2.71
C ARG A 11 1.58 -15.78 -1.71
N VAL A 12 1.75 -14.46 -1.54
CA VAL A 12 0.86 -13.67 -0.68
C VAL A 12 -0.56 -13.71 -1.21
N LEU A 13 -0.75 -13.49 -2.51
CA LEU A 13 -2.07 -13.51 -3.14
C LEU A 13 -2.72 -14.91 -3.07
N GLU A 14 -1.96 -15.97 -3.30
CA GLU A 14 -2.44 -17.36 -3.18
C GLU A 14 -2.91 -17.68 -1.75
N ARG A 15 -2.09 -17.36 -0.75
CA ARG A 15 -2.47 -17.56 0.65
C ARG A 15 -3.68 -16.75 1.05
N SER A 16 -3.76 -15.51 0.59
CA SER A 16 -4.93 -14.65 0.85
C SER A 16 -6.18 -15.22 0.21
N ARG A 17 -6.08 -15.69 -1.04
CA ARG A 17 -7.21 -16.35 -1.73
C ARG A 17 -7.67 -17.60 -1.00
N ASN A 18 -6.74 -18.45 -0.57
CA ASN A 18 -7.04 -19.67 0.19
C ASN A 18 -7.66 -19.35 1.56
N ALA A 19 -7.34 -18.22 2.15
CA ALA A 19 -7.94 -17.73 3.39
C ALA A 19 -9.30 -17.03 3.17
N GLY A 20 -9.82 -17.00 1.93
CA GLY A 20 -11.15 -16.45 1.64
C GLY A 20 -11.17 -15.03 1.07
N ALA A 21 -10.02 -14.43 0.78
CA ALA A 21 -10.02 -13.12 0.13
C ALA A 21 -10.67 -13.18 -1.26
N SER A 22 -11.53 -12.21 -1.56
CA SER A 22 -12.23 -12.09 -2.85
C SER A 22 -11.71 -10.96 -3.73
N SER A 23 -10.92 -10.04 -3.15
CA SER A 23 -10.34 -8.89 -3.86
C SER A 23 -8.95 -8.59 -3.35
N ALA A 24 -8.14 -7.92 -4.18
CA ALA A 24 -6.79 -7.51 -3.84
C ALA A 24 -6.43 -6.17 -4.49
N PHE A 25 -5.61 -5.40 -3.78
CA PHE A 25 -5.00 -4.18 -4.29
C PHE A 25 -3.50 -4.21 -4.07
N ALA A 26 -2.76 -3.55 -4.95
CA ALA A 26 -1.33 -3.35 -4.79
C ALA A 26 -0.99 -1.86 -4.85
N THR A 27 -0.21 -1.41 -3.88
CA THR A 27 0.33 -0.05 -3.88
C THR A 27 1.83 -0.14 -3.67
N PRO A 28 2.64 0.53 -4.49
CA PRO A 28 4.08 0.61 -4.27
C PRO A 28 4.37 1.28 -2.93
N LEU A 29 5.43 0.81 -2.27
CA LEU A 29 5.86 1.32 -0.97
C LEU A 29 5.94 2.85 -0.97
N ARG A 30 5.32 3.47 0.01
CA ARG A 30 5.34 4.91 0.25
C ARG A 30 6.17 5.20 1.48
N LEU A 31 7.04 6.21 1.37
CA LEU A 31 7.96 6.62 2.43
C LEU A 31 7.76 8.12 2.74
N PRO A 32 6.58 8.52 3.24
CA PRO A 32 6.35 9.91 3.61
C PRO A 32 7.09 10.25 4.92
N TRP A 33 7.52 11.52 5.02
CA TRP A 33 8.05 12.16 6.24
C TRP A 33 9.05 11.25 7.00
N GLU A 34 8.78 10.95 8.23
CA GLU A 34 9.61 10.16 9.15
C GLU A 34 9.73 8.68 8.77
N VAL A 35 8.78 8.16 7.98
CA VAL A 35 8.83 6.76 7.52
C VAL A 35 10.07 6.49 6.67
N LYS A 36 10.53 7.49 5.91
CA LYS A 36 11.72 7.35 5.06
C LYS A 36 12.99 7.02 5.86
N PRO A 37 13.44 7.85 6.80
CA PRO A 37 14.64 7.53 7.57
C PRO A 37 14.49 6.27 8.40
N LEU A 38 13.33 6.00 8.96
CA LEU A 38 13.08 4.76 9.70
C LEU A 38 13.23 3.52 8.82
N PHE A 39 12.67 3.54 7.62
CA PHE A 39 12.80 2.44 6.68
C PHE A 39 14.25 2.23 6.22
N GLN A 40 14.99 3.31 5.97
CA GLN A 40 16.40 3.23 5.60
C GLN A 40 17.26 2.66 6.74
N GLN A 41 17.02 3.08 7.98
CA GLN A 41 17.69 2.53 9.16
C GLN A 41 17.37 1.05 9.34
N TRP A 42 16.09 0.69 9.21
CA TRP A 42 15.67 -0.71 9.29
C TRP A 42 16.32 -1.58 8.20
N LEU A 43 16.40 -1.10 6.96
CA LEU A 43 17.10 -1.79 5.88
C LEU A 43 18.59 -1.96 6.18
N ALA A 44 19.25 -0.91 6.68
CA ALA A 44 20.66 -0.97 7.01
C ALA A 44 20.94 -1.96 8.14
N GLN A 45 20.05 -2.07 9.11
CA GLN A 45 20.18 -2.98 10.24
C GLN A 45 19.90 -4.44 9.87
N HIS A 46 18.84 -4.70 9.11
CA HIS A 46 18.37 -6.07 8.86
C HIS A 46 18.79 -6.63 7.50
N PHE A 47 19.03 -5.77 6.51
CA PHE A 47 19.38 -6.17 5.14
C PHE A 47 20.46 -5.29 4.52
N PRO A 48 21.64 -5.11 5.19
CA PRO A 48 22.65 -4.14 4.76
C PRO A 48 23.11 -4.37 3.31
N GLN A 49 23.28 -5.62 2.90
CA GLN A 49 23.70 -5.97 1.54
C GLN A 49 22.63 -5.65 0.45
N ARG A 50 21.38 -5.45 0.85
CA ARG A 50 20.26 -5.19 -0.07
C ARG A 50 19.75 -3.76 0.02
N ALA A 51 20.11 -3.01 1.06
CA ALA A 51 19.58 -1.68 1.34
C ALA A 51 19.70 -0.73 0.15
N VAL A 52 20.90 -0.62 -0.42
CA VAL A 52 21.15 0.25 -1.58
C VAL A 52 20.28 -0.15 -2.77
N ARG A 53 20.17 -1.45 -3.05
CA ARG A 53 19.38 -1.96 -4.18
C ARG A 53 17.89 -1.73 -4.00
N VAL A 54 17.37 -1.93 -2.79
CA VAL A 54 15.96 -1.70 -2.46
C VAL A 54 15.63 -0.22 -2.64
N MET A 55 16.45 0.68 -2.08
CA MET A 55 16.23 2.12 -2.23
C MET A 55 16.36 2.59 -3.67
N ALA A 56 17.29 2.05 -4.45
CA ALA A 56 17.39 2.35 -5.87
C ALA A 56 16.11 1.98 -6.64
N ARG A 57 15.49 0.84 -6.33
CA ARG A 57 14.20 0.44 -6.93
C ARG A 57 13.05 1.34 -6.50
N VAL A 58 12.99 1.71 -5.21
CA VAL A 58 11.99 2.66 -4.72
C VAL A 58 12.11 3.99 -5.47
N ARG A 59 13.32 4.52 -5.61
CA ARG A 59 13.58 5.75 -6.36
C ARG A 59 13.21 5.62 -7.84
N ASN A 60 13.53 4.51 -8.47
CA ASN A 60 13.16 4.27 -9.87
C ASN A 60 11.64 4.34 -10.06
N MET A 61 10.87 3.73 -9.16
CA MET A 61 9.40 3.78 -9.19
C MET A 61 8.81 5.15 -8.79
N ARG A 62 9.63 6.07 -8.28
CA ARG A 62 9.22 7.39 -7.76
C ARG A 62 9.85 8.56 -8.52
N GLY A 63 10.29 8.32 -9.77
CA GLY A 63 10.92 9.36 -10.59
C GLY A 63 12.23 9.90 -10.00
N GLY A 64 13.04 9.02 -9.43
CA GLY A 64 14.33 9.34 -8.81
C GLY A 64 14.25 9.80 -7.36
N ARG A 65 13.08 9.87 -6.75
CA ARG A 65 12.85 10.35 -5.38
C ARG A 65 12.58 9.19 -4.43
N ASP A 66 12.86 9.38 -3.14
CA ASP A 66 12.51 8.40 -2.11
C ASP A 66 10.99 8.32 -1.89
N ASN A 67 10.27 9.41 -2.12
CA ASN A 67 8.82 9.48 -2.07
C ASN A 67 8.28 10.49 -3.09
N ASP A 68 7.13 10.20 -3.68
CA ASP A 68 6.41 11.11 -4.57
C ASP A 68 5.05 11.46 -3.93
N PRO A 69 4.88 12.68 -3.37
CA PRO A 69 3.65 13.08 -2.72
C PRO A 69 2.54 13.49 -3.67
N ARG A 70 2.84 13.69 -4.97
CA ARG A 70 1.88 14.24 -5.94
C ARG A 70 0.63 13.38 -6.04
N PHE A 71 -0.52 14.05 -6.06
CA PHE A 71 -1.80 13.39 -6.28
C PHE A 71 -1.80 12.67 -7.64
N GLY A 72 -2.39 11.49 -7.71
CA GLY A 72 -2.37 10.64 -8.91
C GLY A 72 -1.10 9.79 -9.04
N HIS A 73 0.06 10.27 -8.61
CA HIS A 73 1.33 9.54 -8.70
C HIS A 73 1.71 8.79 -7.42
N ARG A 74 1.29 9.30 -6.26
CA ARG A 74 1.65 8.74 -4.95
C ARG A 74 1.23 7.28 -4.74
N MET A 75 0.17 6.83 -5.42
CA MET A 75 -0.38 5.47 -5.30
C MET A 75 0.08 4.54 -6.41
N THR A 76 0.71 5.07 -7.45
CA THR A 76 1.17 4.31 -8.61
C THR A 76 2.69 4.35 -8.71
N GLY A 77 3.30 3.26 -9.11
CA GLY A 77 4.73 3.23 -9.44
C GLY A 77 4.94 3.64 -10.90
N GLN A 78 6.04 4.32 -11.17
CA GLN A 78 6.49 4.69 -12.51
C GLN A 78 7.66 3.81 -12.97
N GLY A 79 8.05 3.96 -14.23
CA GLY A 79 9.22 3.27 -14.80
C GLY A 79 9.03 1.76 -14.95
N VAL A 80 10.08 1.12 -15.39
CA VAL A 80 10.08 -0.32 -15.74
C VAL A 80 9.68 -1.20 -14.55
N TRP A 81 10.14 -0.87 -13.36
CA TRP A 81 9.81 -1.65 -12.16
C TRP A 81 8.35 -1.50 -11.75
N GLY A 82 7.79 -0.30 -11.84
CA GLY A 82 6.38 -0.07 -11.58
C GLY A 82 5.49 -0.81 -12.57
N GLU A 83 5.87 -0.81 -13.85
CA GLU A 83 5.15 -1.54 -14.89
C GLU A 83 5.22 -3.05 -14.68
N LEU A 84 6.41 -3.59 -14.43
CA LEU A 84 6.60 -5.01 -14.17
C LEU A 84 5.75 -5.50 -12.98
N MET A 85 5.72 -4.72 -11.89
CA MET A 85 4.91 -5.03 -10.72
C MET A 85 3.42 -5.04 -11.05
N ARG A 86 2.93 -4.06 -11.81
CA ARG A 86 1.53 -4.03 -12.25
C ARG A 86 1.16 -5.23 -13.10
N GLN A 87 2.01 -5.59 -14.06
CA GLN A 87 1.76 -6.74 -14.92
C GLN A 87 1.72 -8.05 -14.13
N ARG A 88 2.68 -8.28 -13.24
CA ARG A 88 2.70 -9.48 -12.39
C ARG A 88 1.48 -9.55 -11.46
N PHE A 89 1.13 -8.42 -10.85
CA PHE A 89 -0.07 -8.33 -10.02
C PHE A 89 -1.34 -8.66 -10.81
N ALA A 90 -1.51 -8.05 -11.99
CA ALA A 90 -2.65 -8.29 -12.86
C ALA A 90 -2.75 -9.76 -13.32
N GLN A 91 -1.63 -10.38 -13.66
CA GLN A 91 -1.59 -11.80 -14.03
C GLN A 91 -1.97 -12.70 -12.85
N ALA A 92 -1.40 -12.45 -11.68
CA ALA A 92 -1.66 -13.25 -10.49
C ALA A 92 -3.11 -13.12 -10.02
N THR A 93 -3.66 -11.91 -9.96
CA THR A 93 -5.06 -11.69 -9.55
C THR A 93 -6.05 -12.32 -10.54
N ARG A 94 -5.77 -12.24 -11.84
CA ARG A 94 -6.59 -12.92 -12.88
C ARG A 94 -6.55 -14.42 -12.71
N ARG A 95 -5.36 -15.02 -12.54
CA ARG A 95 -5.18 -16.47 -12.34
C ARG A 95 -5.93 -16.96 -11.10
N LEU A 96 -5.93 -16.17 -10.03
CA LEU A 96 -6.53 -16.53 -8.75
C LEU A 96 -8.02 -16.15 -8.64
N GLY A 97 -8.58 -15.48 -9.64
CA GLY A 97 -9.96 -15.01 -9.60
C GLY A 97 -10.22 -13.94 -8.53
N LEU A 98 -9.19 -13.16 -8.20
CA LEU A 98 -9.31 -12.02 -7.29
C LEU A 98 -9.78 -10.78 -8.04
N ARG A 99 -10.79 -10.11 -7.52
CA ARG A 99 -11.26 -8.84 -8.08
C ARG A 99 -10.25 -7.73 -7.74
N THR A 100 -10.03 -6.84 -8.69
CA THR A 100 -9.18 -5.65 -8.53
C THR A 100 -9.97 -4.35 -8.61
N GLU A 101 -11.25 -4.47 -8.94
CA GLU A 101 -12.16 -3.34 -9.04
C GLU A 101 -12.61 -2.87 -7.65
N ARG A 102 -12.90 -1.59 -7.56
CA ARG A 102 -13.45 -1.01 -6.33
C ARG A 102 -14.82 -1.63 -6.06
N LEU A 103 -15.03 -2.08 -4.84
CA LEU A 103 -16.35 -2.53 -4.41
C LEU A 103 -17.23 -1.30 -4.14
N ASP A 104 -18.40 -1.28 -4.76
CA ASP A 104 -19.45 -0.37 -4.33
C ASP A 104 -20.02 -0.89 -3.00
N LEU A 105 -19.90 -0.08 -1.98
CA LEU A 105 -20.42 -0.42 -0.67
C LEU A 105 -21.92 -0.14 -0.64
N ASP A 106 -22.68 -1.10 -0.13
CA ASP A 106 -24.10 -0.89 0.15
C ASP A 106 -24.24 0.03 1.36
N ILE A 107 -24.61 1.28 1.10
CA ILE A 107 -24.86 2.31 2.11
C ILE A 107 -26.32 2.34 2.60
N THR A 108 -27.21 1.52 2.03
CA THR A 108 -28.63 1.52 2.38
C THR A 108 -28.89 1.02 3.79
N GLN A 109 -27.98 0.21 4.33
CA GLN A 109 -28.06 -0.32 5.68
C GLN A 109 -27.38 0.57 6.72
N PHE A 110 -26.75 1.67 6.28
CA PHE A 110 -26.15 2.60 7.22
C PHE A 110 -27.23 3.29 8.06
N ARG A 111 -27.16 3.09 9.36
CA ARG A 111 -27.97 3.81 10.34
C ARG A 111 -27.07 4.79 11.07
N ARG A 112 -27.40 6.08 11.01
CA ARG A 112 -26.70 7.08 11.82
C ARG A 112 -26.90 6.71 13.29
N PRO A 113 -25.84 6.62 14.10
CA PRO A 113 -26.00 6.49 15.54
C PRO A 113 -26.91 7.60 16.05
N ALA A 114 -27.84 7.28 16.97
CA ALA A 114 -28.59 8.32 17.64
C ALA A 114 -27.59 9.33 18.21
N ALA A 115 -27.85 10.63 17.99
CA ALA A 115 -26.99 11.65 18.57
C ALA A 115 -26.93 11.37 20.07
N ALA A 116 -25.74 11.09 20.60
CA ALA A 116 -25.56 11.06 22.04
C ALA A 116 -26.06 12.39 22.55
N GLU A 117 -26.93 12.37 23.58
CA GLU A 117 -27.30 13.62 24.25
C GLU A 117 -26.01 14.37 24.56
N PRO A 118 -25.97 15.71 24.34
CA PRO A 118 -24.75 16.47 24.59
C PRO A 118 -24.35 16.17 26.02
N ALA A 119 -23.26 15.44 26.19
CA ALA A 119 -22.66 15.23 27.50
C ALA A 119 -22.51 16.62 28.11
N ALA A 120 -23.17 16.86 29.24
CA ALA A 120 -23.12 18.12 29.96
C ALA A 120 -21.68 18.58 29.98
N ALA A 121 -21.45 19.79 29.51
CA ALA A 121 -20.20 20.44 29.24
C ALA A 121 -19.05 19.99 30.14
N SER A 122 -18.36 18.91 29.81
CA SER A 122 -17.06 18.61 30.37
C SER A 122 -16.08 19.46 29.57
N GLY A 123 -15.48 20.44 30.23
CA GLY A 123 -14.68 21.50 29.68
C GLY A 123 -13.59 21.04 28.73
N GLN A 124 -13.96 20.87 27.49
CA GLN A 124 -13.01 20.79 26.40
C GLN A 124 -12.62 22.24 26.08
N ALA A 125 -11.44 22.64 26.57
CA ALA A 125 -10.89 23.94 26.24
C ALA A 125 -10.79 24.05 24.72
N SER A 126 -11.34 25.14 24.17
CA SER A 126 -11.18 25.52 22.78
C SER A 126 -9.68 25.67 22.49
N LEU A 127 -9.18 24.93 21.50
CA LEU A 127 -7.79 24.97 21.07
C LEU A 127 -7.54 26.06 20.01
N PHE A 128 -8.50 27.01 19.84
CA PHE A 128 -8.35 28.15 18.94
C PHE A 128 -8.82 29.43 19.65
#